data_f0152be9a580f385b2409608662f801b
#
_entry.id   f0152be9a580f385b2409608662f801b
#
_cell.length_a   1.000
_cell.length_b   1.000
_cell.length_c   1.000
_cell.angle_alpha   90.00
_cell.angle_beta   90.00
_cell.angle_gamma   90.00
#
_symmetry.space_group_name_H-M   'P 1'
#
loop_
_entity.id
_entity.type
_entity.pdbx_description
1 polymer ?
#
loop_
_entity_poly.entity_id
_entity_poly.type
_entity_poly.pdbx_seq_one_letter_code
_entity_poly.pdbx_strand_id
1 'polypeptide(L)'
;MLSLKPQANWGRILSLCIYFVIAGVALSSCEKTEGPGGTGSIYGTVTEQFYNDDFSILIYEKPAVDEEIYIVYGDQKELGDRVRTNHLGQFMFKYLYPGSYQVYFISRDSSSVLNIDVEQLYEVKLDRGEELDLGNLEKLTTLDYDDGAALIKGVVKVIDYVDGSSWPNLVIEKTYYATEHEVYLTYNNHTYYDDRIRTQAEGVFEFGGLIPGDYLVFLHSDDVTGSSDKVTLTFEVTIDDLDQVVDLGEIIIEKL
;
A
#
# COMPACT_ATOMS: atom_id res chain seq x y z
N MET A 1 -23.30 -36.13 -94.72
CA MET A 1 -23.86 -35.64 -93.41
C MET A 1 -22.78 -35.77 -92.35
N LEU A 2 -21.97 -34.73 -92.14
CA LEU A 2 -20.88 -34.73 -91.21
C LEU A 2 -21.37 -34.08 -89.93
N SER A 3 -21.38 -34.81 -88.82
CA SER A 3 -21.72 -34.39 -87.49
C SER A 3 -20.47 -33.80 -86.81
N LEU A 4 -20.49 -32.51 -86.59
CA LEU A 4 -19.49 -31.81 -85.77
C LEU A 4 -19.84 -31.95 -84.27
N LYS A 5 -19.02 -32.66 -83.53
CA LYS A 5 -19.09 -32.65 -82.03
C LYS A 5 -18.41 -31.40 -81.51
N PRO A 6 -19.01 -30.68 -80.54
CA PRO A 6 -18.33 -29.56 -79.88
C PRO A 6 -17.26 -30.11 -78.93
N GLN A 7 -16.03 -29.68 -79.10
CA GLN A 7 -14.95 -29.90 -78.13
C GLN A 7 -15.10 -28.90 -76.97
N ALA A 8 -15.39 -29.43 -75.83
CA ALA A 8 -15.39 -28.62 -74.56
C ALA A 8 -13.95 -28.23 -74.21
N ASN A 9 -13.69 -26.94 -74.13
CA ASN A 9 -12.38 -26.35 -73.81
C ASN A 9 -12.03 -26.49 -72.31
N TRP A 10 -11.79 -27.69 -71.88
CA TRP A 10 -11.52 -28.04 -70.48
C TRP A 10 -10.29 -27.31 -69.88
N GLY A 11 -9.28 -26.99 -70.71
CA GLY A 11 -8.11 -26.27 -70.32
C GLY A 11 -8.36 -24.81 -69.82
N ARG A 12 -9.36 -24.12 -70.41
CA ARG A 12 -9.73 -22.76 -70.01
C ARG A 12 -10.53 -22.75 -68.73
N ILE A 13 -11.36 -23.76 -68.47
CA ILE A 13 -12.13 -23.91 -67.25
C ILE A 13 -11.18 -24.24 -66.07
N LEU A 14 -10.21 -25.13 -66.30
CA LEU A 14 -9.22 -25.48 -65.27
C LEU A 14 -8.32 -24.28 -64.92
N SER A 15 -7.91 -23.45 -65.87
CA SER A 15 -7.11 -22.25 -65.68
C SER A 15 -7.88 -21.17 -64.91
N LEU A 16 -9.19 -20.97 -65.15
CA LEU A 16 -10.03 -20.04 -64.45
C LEU A 16 -10.24 -20.46 -63.01
N CYS A 17 -10.42 -21.73 -62.67
CA CYS A 17 -10.57 -22.25 -61.33
C CYS A 17 -9.28 -22.10 -60.51
N ILE A 18 -8.11 -22.31 -61.15
CA ILE A 18 -6.82 -22.10 -60.48
C ILE A 18 -6.59 -20.62 -60.12
N TYR A 19 -6.94 -19.66 -60.99
CA TYR A 19 -6.87 -18.24 -60.68
C TYR A 19 -7.82 -17.82 -59.55
N PHE A 20 -9.00 -18.43 -59.43
CA PHE A 20 -9.94 -18.14 -58.36
C PHE A 20 -9.46 -18.70 -57.00
N VAL A 21 -8.82 -19.85 -56.98
CA VAL A 21 -8.25 -20.45 -55.76
C VAL A 21 -7.02 -19.66 -55.30
N ILE A 22 -6.16 -19.19 -56.20
CA ILE A 22 -4.99 -18.36 -55.88
C ILE A 22 -5.43 -16.97 -55.38
N ALA A 23 -6.49 -16.38 -56.00
CA ALA A 23 -7.05 -15.10 -55.51
C ALA A 23 -7.73 -15.23 -54.12
N GLY A 24 -8.31 -16.40 -53.80
CA GLY A 24 -8.91 -16.65 -52.49
C GLY A 24 -7.88 -16.83 -51.36
N VAL A 25 -6.70 -17.35 -51.65
CA VAL A 25 -5.61 -17.51 -50.68
C VAL A 25 -4.89 -16.19 -50.41
N ALA A 26 -4.90 -15.23 -51.35
CA ALA A 26 -4.30 -13.91 -51.19
C ALA A 26 -5.12 -12.97 -50.31
N LEU A 27 -6.36 -13.34 -49.92
CA LEU A 27 -7.23 -12.58 -49.02
C LEU A 27 -7.23 -13.10 -47.57
N SER A 28 -6.33 -14.02 -47.20
CA SER A 28 -6.05 -14.26 -45.80
C SER A 28 -5.37 -13.01 -45.26
N SER A 29 -6.20 -12.05 -44.83
CA SER A 29 -5.79 -10.92 -44.02
C SER A 29 -5.00 -11.50 -42.85
N CYS A 30 -3.73 -11.18 -42.78
CA CYS A 30 -2.95 -11.41 -41.59
C CYS A 30 -3.65 -10.57 -40.52
N GLU A 31 -4.48 -11.18 -39.68
CA GLU A 31 -5.00 -10.51 -38.48
C GLU A 31 -3.78 -10.07 -37.69
N LYS A 32 -3.66 -8.75 -37.52
CA LYS A 32 -2.60 -8.18 -36.69
C LYS A 32 -2.94 -8.55 -35.25
N THR A 33 -2.07 -9.32 -34.65
CA THR A 33 -2.17 -9.68 -33.25
C THR A 33 -1.99 -8.43 -32.39
N GLU A 34 -2.53 -8.45 -31.20
CA GLU A 34 -2.35 -7.43 -30.17
C GLU A 34 -0.87 -7.09 -29.96
N GLY A 35 -0.57 -5.85 -29.61
CA GLY A 35 0.79 -5.38 -29.40
C GLY A 35 1.10 -4.06 -30.10
N PRO A 36 2.40 -3.69 -30.18
CA PRO A 36 2.82 -2.40 -30.73
C PRO A 36 2.72 -2.34 -32.28
N GLY A 37 2.55 -1.12 -32.80
CA GLY A 37 2.53 -0.82 -34.24
C GLY A 37 1.18 -0.33 -34.75
N GLY A 38 0.17 -0.21 -33.89
CA GLY A 38 -1.14 0.35 -34.16
C GLY A 38 -1.22 1.87 -33.98
N THR A 39 -2.45 2.36 -33.79
CA THR A 39 -2.76 3.78 -33.60
C THR A 39 -3.53 4.06 -32.31
N GLY A 40 -3.83 3.05 -31.52
CA GLY A 40 -4.50 3.19 -30.25
C GLY A 40 -3.54 3.46 -29.08
N SER A 41 -4.10 3.86 -27.97
CA SER A 41 -3.35 4.05 -26.71
C SER A 41 -4.20 3.66 -25.51
N ILE A 42 -3.53 3.23 -24.43
CA ILE A 42 -4.12 2.97 -23.10
C ILE A 42 -3.36 3.84 -22.11
N TYR A 43 -4.08 4.63 -21.33
CA TYR A 43 -3.48 5.55 -20.36
C TYR A 43 -4.32 5.65 -19.08
N GLY A 44 -3.74 6.26 -18.05
CA GLY A 44 -4.39 6.49 -16.76
C GLY A 44 -3.47 7.21 -15.80
N THR A 45 -3.95 7.34 -14.57
CA THR A 45 -3.19 7.91 -13.45
C THR A 45 -3.20 6.91 -12.30
N VAL A 46 -2.11 6.80 -11.55
CA VAL A 46 -2.02 5.98 -10.35
C VAL A 46 -1.80 6.88 -9.15
N THR A 47 -2.67 6.77 -8.15
CA THR A 47 -2.53 7.40 -6.83
C THR A 47 -2.09 6.35 -5.84
N GLU A 48 -0.99 6.59 -5.13
CA GLU A 48 -0.51 5.76 -4.04
C GLU A 48 -1.16 6.22 -2.74
N GLN A 49 -1.88 5.32 -2.09
CA GLN A 49 -2.59 5.53 -0.82
C GLN A 49 -1.84 4.81 0.30
N PHE A 50 -1.44 5.55 1.31
CA PHE A 50 -0.67 5.05 2.45
C PHE A 50 -1.60 4.83 3.63
N TYR A 51 -1.71 3.58 4.04
CA TYR A 51 -2.52 3.14 5.16
C TYR A 51 -1.64 2.70 6.33
N ASN A 52 -2.23 2.61 7.51
CA ASN A 52 -1.67 1.83 8.59
C ASN A 52 -1.67 0.32 8.24
N ASP A 53 -1.01 -0.49 9.05
CA ASP A 53 -0.75 -1.91 8.82
C ASP A 53 -2.02 -2.78 8.64
N ASP A 54 -3.16 -2.39 9.23
CA ASP A 54 -4.44 -3.10 9.12
C ASP A 54 -5.43 -2.47 8.13
N PHE A 55 -5.02 -1.45 7.37
CA PHE A 55 -5.84 -0.70 6.39
C PHE A 55 -7.06 0.01 6.99
N SER A 56 -7.13 0.21 8.30
CA SER A 56 -8.25 0.91 8.94
C SER A 56 -8.18 2.44 8.80
N ILE A 57 -6.98 3.00 8.63
CA ILE A 57 -6.74 4.44 8.56
C ILE A 57 -5.94 4.77 7.29
N LEU A 58 -6.52 5.61 6.42
CA LEU A 58 -5.79 6.26 5.33
C LEU A 58 -4.99 7.42 5.92
N ILE A 59 -3.66 7.31 5.90
CA ILE A 59 -2.75 8.30 6.48
C ILE A 59 -2.60 9.50 5.53
N TYR A 60 -2.24 9.23 4.28
CA TYR A 60 -2.17 10.23 3.21
C TYR A 60 -2.18 9.56 1.83
N GLU A 61 -2.30 10.37 0.80
CA GLU A 61 -2.19 9.92 -0.59
C GLU A 61 -1.30 10.87 -1.40
N LYS A 62 -0.69 10.35 -2.44
CA LYS A 62 0.11 11.12 -3.39
C LYS A 62 0.11 10.46 -4.77
N PRO A 63 0.48 11.17 -5.85
CA PRO A 63 0.75 10.53 -7.14
C PRO A 63 1.80 9.42 -6.99
N ALA A 64 1.55 8.24 -7.54
CA ALA A 64 2.53 7.16 -7.60
C ALA A 64 3.60 7.51 -8.65
N VAL A 65 4.73 8.03 -8.21
CA VAL A 65 5.83 8.51 -9.06
C VAL A 65 6.81 7.37 -9.32
N ASP A 66 7.26 7.23 -10.59
CA ASP A 66 8.22 6.20 -11.02
C ASP A 66 7.72 4.75 -10.80
N GLU A 67 6.40 4.58 -10.72
CA GLU A 67 5.76 3.27 -10.56
C GLU A 67 5.77 2.49 -11.87
N GLU A 68 6.11 1.20 -11.81
CA GLU A 68 6.11 0.32 -12.98
C GLU A 68 4.71 -0.18 -13.30
N ILE A 69 4.22 0.16 -14.48
CA ILE A 69 2.95 -0.32 -15.03
C ILE A 69 3.27 -1.28 -16.17
N TYR A 70 2.66 -2.44 -16.12
CA TYR A 70 2.87 -3.55 -17.03
C TYR A 70 1.70 -3.75 -17.96
N ILE A 71 1.96 -4.22 -19.19
CA ILE A 71 0.93 -4.61 -20.15
C ILE A 71 1.22 -5.99 -20.73
N VAL A 72 0.19 -6.82 -20.81
CA VAL A 72 0.20 -8.12 -21.49
C VAL A 72 -0.72 -8.05 -22.70
N TYR A 73 -0.32 -8.63 -23.81
CA TYR A 73 -1.02 -8.57 -25.08
C TYR A 73 -1.86 -9.84 -25.30
N GLY A 74 -3.18 -9.66 -25.44
CA GLY A 74 -4.11 -10.76 -25.70
C GLY A 74 -4.06 -11.85 -24.63
N ASP A 75 -4.01 -13.09 -25.07
CA ASP A 75 -3.93 -14.27 -24.20
C ASP A 75 -2.49 -14.71 -23.87
N GLN A 76 -1.49 -13.86 -24.14
CA GLN A 76 -0.10 -14.17 -23.85
C GLN A 76 0.10 -14.25 -22.32
N LYS A 77 1.04 -15.12 -21.90
CA LYS A 77 1.44 -15.21 -20.48
C LYS A 77 2.69 -14.41 -20.16
N GLU A 78 3.33 -13.87 -21.19
CA GLU A 78 4.58 -13.14 -21.08
C GLU A 78 4.30 -11.63 -21.08
N LEU A 79 5.14 -10.90 -20.38
CA LEU A 79 5.11 -9.45 -20.37
C LEU A 79 5.28 -8.90 -21.79
N GLY A 80 4.34 -8.06 -22.23
CA GLY A 80 4.42 -7.39 -23.52
C GLY A 80 5.32 -6.16 -23.49
N ASP A 81 5.07 -5.27 -22.54
CA ASP A 81 5.82 -4.03 -22.34
C ASP A 81 5.61 -3.50 -20.93
N ARG A 82 6.40 -2.48 -20.54
CA ARG A 82 6.22 -1.72 -19.30
C ARG A 82 6.56 -0.27 -19.49
N VAL A 83 5.89 0.58 -18.72
CA VAL A 83 6.16 2.02 -18.62
C VAL A 83 6.25 2.42 -17.17
N ARG A 84 6.84 3.58 -16.90
CA ARG A 84 6.86 4.17 -15.57
C ARG A 84 5.98 5.40 -15.54
N THR A 85 5.30 5.61 -14.41
CA THR A 85 4.52 6.81 -14.16
C THR A 85 5.42 8.03 -14.04
N ASN A 86 4.91 9.18 -14.47
CA ASN A 86 5.56 10.47 -14.32
C ASN A 86 5.32 11.07 -12.92
N HIS A 87 5.79 12.30 -12.69
CA HIS A 87 5.64 13.02 -11.42
C HIS A 87 4.18 13.34 -11.01
N LEU A 88 3.22 13.13 -11.90
CA LEU A 88 1.79 13.26 -11.64
C LEU A 88 1.09 11.89 -11.53
N GLY A 89 1.84 10.80 -11.48
CA GLY A 89 1.32 9.44 -11.46
C GLY A 89 0.77 8.94 -12.80
N GLN A 90 0.97 9.69 -13.90
CA GLN A 90 0.39 9.36 -15.21
C GLN A 90 1.26 8.38 -15.97
N PHE A 91 0.61 7.44 -16.65
CA PHE A 91 1.24 6.47 -17.55
C PHE A 91 0.51 6.42 -18.90
N MET A 92 1.21 5.92 -19.95
CA MET A 92 0.60 5.73 -21.27
C MET A 92 1.35 4.68 -22.10
N PHE A 93 0.62 3.69 -22.58
CA PHE A 93 1.03 2.77 -23.65
C PHE A 93 0.52 3.30 -24.99
N LYS A 94 1.42 3.50 -25.95
CA LYS A 94 1.11 4.08 -27.26
C LYS A 94 1.29 3.08 -28.39
N TYR A 95 0.68 3.39 -29.54
CA TYR A 95 0.85 2.66 -30.79
C TYR A 95 0.38 1.23 -30.72
N LEU A 96 -0.73 0.97 -30.01
CA LEU A 96 -1.30 -0.35 -29.84
C LEU A 96 -2.24 -0.69 -31.00
N TYR A 97 -2.25 -1.97 -31.43
CA TYR A 97 -3.28 -2.53 -32.30
C TYR A 97 -4.59 -2.72 -31.51
N PRO A 98 -5.76 -2.77 -32.23
CA PRO A 98 -7.00 -3.18 -31.57
C PRO A 98 -6.88 -4.61 -31.04
N GLY A 99 -7.45 -4.87 -29.88
CA GLY A 99 -7.42 -6.20 -29.26
C GLY A 99 -7.66 -6.16 -27.76
N SER A 100 -7.44 -7.29 -27.10
CA SER A 100 -7.54 -7.45 -25.66
C SER A 100 -6.18 -7.21 -24.99
N TYR A 101 -6.20 -6.56 -23.84
CA TYR A 101 -5.00 -6.24 -23.08
C TYR A 101 -5.25 -6.45 -21.60
N GLN A 102 -4.20 -6.81 -20.87
CA GLN A 102 -4.18 -6.81 -19.41
C GLN A 102 -3.16 -5.79 -18.96
N VAL A 103 -3.60 -4.78 -18.19
CA VAL A 103 -2.73 -3.76 -17.57
C VAL A 103 -2.70 -4.04 -16.09
N TYR A 104 -1.52 -4.05 -15.48
CA TYR A 104 -1.40 -4.28 -14.03
C TYR A 104 -0.22 -3.53 -13.43
N PHE A 105 -0.25 -3.37 -12.13
CA PHE A 105 0.84 -2.92 -11.27
C PHE A 105 0.77 -3.67 -9.95
N ILE A 106 1.81 -3.51 -9.12
CA ILE A 106 1.91 -4.19 -7.83
C ILE A 106 1.37 -3.27 -6.72
N SER A 107 0.52 -3.83 -5.87
CA SER A 107 -0.13 -3.13 -4.77
C SER A 107 -0.20 -4.05 -3.54
N ARG A 108 -0.36 -3.51 -2.35
CA ARG A 108 -0.68 -4.30 -1.16
C ARG A 108 -2.09 -4.89 -1.25
N ASP A 109 -2.26 -6.08 -0.71
CA ASP A 109 -3.56 -6.74 -0.58
C ASP A 109 -4.25 -6.35 0.74
N SER A 110 -5.25 -5.48 0.67
CA SER A 110 -6.03 -5.07 1.85
C SER A 110 -6.96 -6.17 2.39
N SER A 111 -7.15 -7.26 1.67
CA SER A 111 -7.96 -8.40 2.12
C SER A 111 -7.16 -9.42 2.94
N SER A 112 -5.83 -9.32 2.92
CA SER A 112 -4.92 -10.25 3.58
C SER A 112 -4.27 -9.64 4.81
N VAL A 113 -4.36 -10.32 5.95
CA VAL A 113 -3.64 -9.97 7.19
C VAL A 113 -2.11 -10.15 7.08
N LEU A 114 -1.62 -10.67 5.96
CA LEU A 114 -0.19 -10.95 5.76
C LEU A 114 0.56 -9.82 5.05
N ASN A 115 -0.12 -8.70 4.72
CA ASN A 115 0.45 -7.55 4.01
C ASN A 115 1.30 -7.97 2.79
N ILE A 116 0.76 -8.87 1.97
CA ILE A 116 1.42 -9.36 0.76
C ILE A 116 1.19 -8.44 -0.44
N ASP A 117 2.13 -8.46 -1.38
CA ASP A 117 1.99 -7.77 -2.64
C ASP A 117 1.17 -8.60 -3.63
N VAL A 118 0.24 -7.95 -4.33
CA VAL A 118 -0.61 -8.57 -5.35
C VAL A 118 -0.64 -7.73 -6.62
N GLU A 119 -0.90 -8.39 -7.74
CA GLU A 119 -1.14 -7.73 -9.01
C GLU A 119 -2.55 -7.12 -9.03
N GLN A 120 -2.64 -5.80 -9.19
CA GLN A 120 -3.90 -5.12 -9.51
C GLN A 120 -4.10 -5.16 -11.01
N LEU A 121 -4.97 -6.07 -11.47
CA LEU A 121 -5.16 -6.41 -12.86
C LEU A 121 -6.41 -5.74 -13.45
N TYR A 122 -6.24 -5.12 -14.62
CA TYR A 122 -7.29 -4.48 -15.41
C TYR A 122 -7.34 -5.13 -16.80
N GLU A 123 -8.39 -5.91 -17.07
CA GLU A 123 -8.65 -6.48 -18.37
C GLU A 123 -9.42 -5.47 -19.23
N VAL A 124 -8.87 -5.12 -20.37
CA VAL A 124 -9.43 -4.09 -21.26
C VAL A 124 -9.43 -4.52 -22.70
N LYS A 125 -10.37 -3.96 -23.48
CA LYS A 125 -10.43 -4.13 -24.90
C LYS A 125 -10.28 -2.78 -25.59
N LEU A 126 -9.34 -2.71 -26.53
CA LEU A 126 -9.02 -1.50 -27.27
C LEU A 126 -9.60 -1.60 -28.69
N ASP A 127 -10.39 -0.64 -29.11
CA ASP A 127 -10.88 -0.52 -30.47
C ASP A 127 -9.86 0.19 -31.37
N ARG A 128 -10.09 0.15 -32.69
CA ARG A 128 -9.16 0.71 -33.65
C ARG A 128 -9.02 2.22 -33.54
N GLY A 129 -7.81 2.67 -33.17
CA GLY A 129 -7.49 4.10 -33.02
C GLY A 129 -8.08 4.75 -31.76
N GLU A 130 -8.54 3.92 -30.84
CA GLU A 130 -9.09 4.37 -29.56
C GLU A 130 -7.98 4.87 -28.64
N GLU A 131 -8.29 5.90 -27.87
CA GLU A 131 -7.50 6.36 -26.72
C GLU A 131 -8.29 5.99 -25.45
N LEU A 132 -7.97 4.85 -24.86
CA LEU A 132 -8.68 4.30 -23.71
C LEU A 132 -8.09 4.85 -22.40
N ASP A 133 -8.93 5.57 -21.66
CA ASP A 133 -8.61 6.09 -20.32
C ASP A 133 -9.05 5.10 -19.24
N LEU A 134 -8.11 4.61 -18.42
CA LEU A 134 -8.40 3.77 -17.26
C LEU A 134 -8.81 4.57 -16.02
N GLY A 135 -8.77 5.91 -16.11
CA GLY A 135 -9.07 6.80 -15.00
C GLY A 135 -7.96 6.83 -13.93
N ASN A 136 -8.37 7.07 -12.69
CA ASN A 136 -7.47 7.03 -11.53
C ASN A 136 -7.49 5.63 -10.91
N LEU A 137 -6.33 5.01 -10.88
CA LEU A 137 -6.10 3.69 -10.29
C LEU A 137 -5.45 3.89 -8.92
N GLU A 138 -5.80 3.06 -7.95
CA GLU A 138 -5.33 3.16 -6.57
C GLU A 138 -4.31 2.06 -6.26
N LYS A 139 -3.11 2.48 -5.86
CA LYS A 139 -2.08 1.60 -5.33
C LYS A 139 -2.07 1.72 -3.80
N LEU A 140 -2.24 0.61 -3.12
CA LEU A 140 -2.21 0.55 -1.66
C LEU A 140 -0.79 0.27 -1.16
N THR A 141 -0.38 0.98 -0.13
CA THR A 141 0.90 0.83 0.58
C THR A 141 0.63 0.92 2.06
N THR A 142 1.27 0.09 2.88
CA THR A 142 1.19 0.18 4.34
C THR A 142 2.41 0.87 4.92
N LEU A 143 2.21 1.59 6.02
CA LEU A 143 3.24 2.16 6.87
C LEU A 143 3.28 1.42 8.20
N ASP A 144 4.46 1.25 8.74
CA ASP A 144 4.64 0.81 10.12
C ASP A 144 4.32 1.98 11.08
N TYR A 145 3.99 1.68 12.34
CA TYR A 145 3.57 2.68 13.33
C TYR A 145 4.60 3.80 13.56
N ASP A 146 5.87 3.57 13.22
CA ASP A 146 7.02 4.46 13.37
C ASP A 146 7.53 5.08 12.04
N ASP A 147 6.77 4.95 10.96
CA ASP A 147 7.06 5.55 9.64
C ASP A 147 6.48 6.98 9.46
N GLY A 148 6.07 7.63 10.57
CA GLY A 148 5.46 8.95 10.56
C GLY A 148 6.41 10.06 11.02
N ALA A 149 5.81 11.15 11.53
CA ALA A 149 6.53 12.30 12.09
C ALA A 149 5.92 12.82 13.40
N ALA A 150 4.82 12.23 13.85
CA ALA A 150 4.20 12.64 15.11
C ALA A 150 5.00 12.17 16.32
N LEU A 151 4.70 12.76 17.48
CA LEU A 151 5.48 12.64 18.69
C LEU A 151 4.57 12.53 19.91
N ILE A 152 4.83 11.56 20.80
CA ILE A 152 4.28 11.50 22.15
C ILE A 152 5.42 11.68 23.15
N LYS A 153 5.29 12.61 24.07
CA LYS A 153 6.30 12.90 25.09
C LYS A 153 5.70 13.12 26.48
N GLY A 154 6.54 13.07 27.48
CA GLY A 154 6.16 13.39 28.86
C GLY A 154 7.35 13.37 29.79
N VAL A 155 7.09 13.58 31.06
CA VAL A 155 8.09 13.62 32.14
C VAL A 155 7.63 12.74 33.30
N VAL A 156 8.48 11.83 33.76
CA VAL A 156 8.17 10.92 34.85
C VAL A 156 8.85 11.43 36.14
N LYS A 157 8.06 11.61 37.19
CA LYS A 157 8.49 12.05 38.51
C LYS A 157 8.17 11.01 39.58
N VAL A 158 9.09 10.75 40.45
CA VAL A 158 8.97 9.79 41.55
C VAL A 158 8.58 10.52 42.83
N ILE A 159 7.57 10.01 43.54
CA ILE A 159 7.35 10.25 44.97
C ILE A 159 7.88 9.02 45.71
N ASP A 160 8.97 9.22 46.46
CA ASP A 160 9.65 8.14 47.21
C ASP A 160 9.23 8.30 48.70
N TYR A 161 8.74 7.21 49.29
CA TYR A 161 8.25 7.20 50.65
C TYR A 161 9.27 6.62 51.61
N VAL A 162 9.20 7.00 52.86
CA VAL A 162 10.06 6.49 53.91
C VAL A 162 9.86 4.99 54.09
N ASP A 163 10.95 4.23 54.14
CA ASP A 163 10.93 2.80 54.39
C ASP A 163 10.12 2.44 55.66
N GLY A 164 9.18 1.49 55.46
CA GLY A 164 8.33 1.04 56.56
C GLY A 164 7.10 1.94 56.83
N SER A 165 6.95 3.06 56.12
CA SER A 165 5.65 3.76 56.06
C SER A 165 4.65 2.90 55.28
N SER A 166 3.38 2.99 55.63
CA SER A 166 2.34 2.18 54.97
C SER A 166 1.03 2.95 54.87
N TRP A 167 0.26 2.60 53.86
CA TRP A 167 -1.08 3.15 53.66
C TRP A 167 -1.97 2.95 54.92
N PRO A 168 -2.78 3.94 55.34
CA PRO A 168 -2.92 5.29 54.75
C PRO A 168 -1.93 6.35 55.27
N ASN A 169 -0.94 5.98 56.08
CA ASN A 169 -0.02 6.90 56.78
C ASN A 169 1.35 6.99 56.09
N LEU A 170 1.34 7.17 54.78
CA LEU A 170 2.57 7.31 53.99
C LEU A 170 3.28 8.63 54.30
N VAL A 171 4.60 8.58 54.42
CA VAL A 171 5.44 9.76 54.67
C VAL A 171 6.42 9.92 53.52
N ILE A 172 6.32 11.04 52.80
CA ILE A 172 7.21 11.32 51.65
C ILE A 172 8.64 11.55 52.20
N GLU A 173 9.60 10.80 51.68
CA GLU A 173 11.01 11.03 51.93
C GLU A 173 11.57 12.09 51.00
N LYS A 174 11.35 11.91 49.68
CA LYS A 174 11.82 12.80 48.63
C LYS A 174 11.00 12.69 47.37
N THR A 175 11.16 13.67 46.48
CA THR A 175 10.65 13.63 45.11
C THR A 175 11.79 13.92 44.13
N TYR A 176 11.82 13.22 43.02
CA TYR A 176 12.84 13.41 41.99
C TYR A 176 12.33 12.97 40.62
N TYR A 177 13.01 13.34 39.54
CA TYR A 177 12.70 12.87 38.20
C TYR A 177 13.26 11.48 37.99
N ALA A 178 12.43 10.57 37.44
CA ALA A 178 12.80 9.20 37.20
C ALA A 178 13.79 9.10 36.01
N THR A 179 15.00 8.63 36.30
CA THR A 179 15.99 8.32 35.24
C THR A 179 16.01 6.82 35.00
N GLU A 180 16.15 6.39 33.74
CA GLU A 180 16.19 4.97 33.34
C GLU A 180 14.90 4.19 33.69
N HIS A 181 13.76 4.89 33.88
CA HIS A 181 12.46 4.25 34.06
C HIS A 181 11.88 3.80 32.74
N GLU A 182 11.34 2.58 32.68
CA GLU A 182 10.79 2.01 31.44
C GLU A 182 9.40 2.57 31.16
N VAL A 183 9.21 3.09 29.94
CA VAL A 183 7.94 3.54 29.39
C VAL A 183 7.67 2.72 28.13
N TYR A 184 6.44 2.25 27.98
CA TYR A 184 6.01 1.34 26.92
C TYR A 184 4.98 2.04 26.06
N LEU A 185 4.98 1.69 24.77
CA LEU A 185 4.03 2.14 23.77
C LEU A 185 3.36 0.93 23.13
N THR A 186 2.05 1.00 22.94
CA THR A 186 1.29 0.04 22.13
C THR A 186 0.53 0.84 21.08
N TYR A 187 0.56 0.39 19.85
CA TYR A 187 -0.18 0.97 18.73
C TYR A 187 -1.48 0.19 18.50
N ASN A 188 -2.56 0.93 18.28
CA ASN A 188 -3.87 0.37 18.00
C ASN A 188 -4.30 -0.65 19.09
N ASN A 189 -4.83 -1.79 18.70
CA ASN A 189 -5.27 -2.86 19.62
C ASN A 189 -4.25 -4.01 19.72
N HIS A 190 -2.96 -3.75 19.53
CA HIS A 190 -1.93 -4.78 19.65
C HIS A 190 -1.92 -5.38 21.06
N THR A 191 -1.69 -6.69 21.14
CA THR A 191 -1.71 -7.41 22.41
C THR A 191 -0.43 -7.22 23.22
N TYR A 192 0.67 -6.88 22.55
CA TYR A 192 1.99 -6.65 23.12
C TYR A 192 2.40 -5.20 22.83
N TYR A 193 3.33 -4.67 23.65
CA TYR A 193 3.91 -3.37 23.35
C TYR A 193 4.74 -3.42 22.05
N ASP A 194 4.65 -2.36 21.26
CA ASP A 194 5.39 -2.20 20.02
C ASP A 194 6.76 -1.58 20.26
N ASP A 195 6.84 -0.66 21.22
CA ASP A 195 8.09 -0.02 21.59
C ASP A 195 8.25 0.13 23.11
N ARG A 196 9.51 0.25 23.55
CA ARG A 196 9.89 0.46 24.94
C ARG A 196 11.14 1.33 25.02
N ILE A 197 11.02 2.45 25.69
CA ILE A 197 12.13 3.37 25.93
C ILE A 197 12.38 3.54 27.42
N ARG A 198 13.50 4.16 27.77
CA ARG A 198 13.81 4.57 29.13
C ARG A 198 13.84 6.08 29.24
N THR A 199 13.30 6.61 30.33
CA THR A 199 13.40 8.03 30.63
C THR A 199 14.85 8.48 30.69
N GLN A 200 15.11 9.66 30.13
CA GLN A 200 16.41 10.32 30.14
C GLN A 200 16.62 11.13 31.44
N ALA A 201 17.65 11.95 31.45
CA ALA A 201 17.82 12.94 32.52
C ALA A 201 16.56 13.80 32.66
N GLU A 202 16.26 14.22 33.89
CA GLU A 202 15.04 14.97 34.23
C GLU A 202 13.73 14.21 33.94
N GLY A 203 13.78 12.87 33.81
CA GLY A 203 12.60 12.02 33.67
C GLY A 203 11.91 12.11 32.31
N VAL A 204 12.52 12.75 31.32
CA VAL A 204 11.93 12.97 29.99
C VAL A 204 11.88 11.66 29.19
N PHE A 205 10.78 11.41 28.51
CA PHE A 205 10.64 10.35 27.50
C PHE A 205 9.99 10.90 26.23
N GLU A 206 10.27 10.25 25.09
CA GLU A 206 9.77 10.68 23.79
C GLU A 206 9.70 9.49 22.84
N PHE A 207 8.49 9.21 22.32
CA PHE A 207 8.24 8.31 21.21
C PHE A 207 8.02 9.15 19.95
N GLY A 208 8.93 9.08 18.99
CA GLY A 208 8.87 9.87 17.75
C GLY A 208 8.71 9.03 16.52
N GLY A 209 8.42 9.70 15.40
CA GLY A 209 8.22 9.03 14.12
C GLY A 209 6.85 8.37 13.97
N LEU A 210 5.87 8.73 14.80
CA LEU A 210 4.60 8.03 14.86
C LEU A 210 3.66 8.42 13.71
N ILE A 211 2.86 7.47 13.22
CA ILE A 211 1.77 7.71 12.25
C ILE A 211 0.47 8.09 13.00
N PRO A 212 -0.54 8.67 12.33
CA PRO A 212 -1.88 8.81 12.88
C PRO A 212 -2.48 7.47 13.33
N GLY A 213 -3.19 7.49 14.46
CA GLY A 213 -3.82 6.31 15.06
C GLY A 213 -3.97 6.41 16.57
N ASP A 214 -4.46 5.34 17.17
CA ASP A 214 -4.65 5.23 18.61
C ASP A 214 -3.45 4.55 19.26
N TYR A 215 -2.96 5.13 20.34
CA TYR A 215 -1.82 4.66 21.11
C TYR A 215 -2.16 4.48 22.58
N LEU A 216 -1.53 3.52 23.20
CA LEU A 216 -1.54 3.36 24.64
C LEU A 216 -0.11 3.49 25.17
N VAL A 217 0.15 4.56 25.94
CA VAL A 217 1.40 4.71 26.69
C VAL A 217 1.18 4.16 28.09
N PHE A 218 2.10 3.32 28.58
CA PHE A 218 1.99 2.81 29.95
C PHE A 218 3.35 2.66 30.61
N LEU A 219 3.32 2.71 31.94
CA LEU A 219 4.48 2.51 32.80
C LEU A 219 4.03 1.92 34.14
N HIS A 220 4.98 1.42 34.91
CA HIS A 220 4.71 0.78 36.19
C HIS A 220 5.13 1.64 37.35
N SER A 221 4.30 1.69 38.40
CA SER A 221 4.52 2.32 39.69
C SER A 221 4.43 1.26 40.80
N ASP A 222 5.02 1.50 41.95
CA ASP A 222 4.73 0.67 43.11
C ASP A 222 3.27 0.87 43.54
N ASP A 223 2.65 -0.19 44.05
CA ASP A 223 1.33 -0.09 44.64
C ASP A 223 1.44 0.24 46.13
N VAL A 224 1.34 1.51 46.44
CA VAL A 224 1.44 2.01 47.83
C VAL A 224 0.28 1.59 48.75
N THR A 225 -0.81 1.04 48.16
CA THR A 225 -1.94 0.51 48.96
C THR A 225 -1.65 -0.88 49.53
N GLY A 226 -0.63 -1.57 48.98
CA GLY A 226 -0.22 -2.91 49.38
C GLY A 226 -1.14 -4.02 48.85
N SER A 227 -2.00 -3.71 47.87
CA SER A 227 -2.88 -4.70 47.24
C SER A 227 -2.13 -5.57 46.25
N SER A 228 -1.06 -5.04 45.64
CA SER A 228 -0.16 -5.70 44.71
C SER A 228 1.26 -5.14 44.83
N ASP A 229 2.24 -5.70 44.14
CA ASP A 229 3.60 -5.15 44.12
C ASP A 229 3.68 -3.89 43.22
N LYS A 230 2.95 -3.91 42.09
CA LYS A 230 2.97 -2.85 41.09
C LYS A 230 1.57 -2.53 40.59
N VAL A 231 1.40 -1.29 40.17
CA VAL A 231 0.24 -0.80 39.42
C VAL A 231 0.71 -0.28 38.06
N THR A 232 -0.08 -0.54 37.03
CA THR A 232 0.17 -0.01 35.68
C THR A 232 -0.62 1.29 35.50
N LEU A 233 0.08 2.36 35.17
CA LEU A 233 -0.51 3.65 34.79
C LEU A 233 -0.62 3.63 33.25
N THR A 234 -1.81 3.93 32.71
CA THR A 234 -2.11 3.88 31.28
C THR A 234 -2.63 5.22 30.80
N PHE A 235 -2.22 5.63 29.60
CA PHE A 235 -2.61 6.87 28.94
C PHE A 235 -3.00 6.56 27.51
N GLU A 236 -4.28 6.71 27.20
CA GLU A 236 -4.80 6.60 25.83
C GLU A 236 -4.51 7.89 25.10
N VAL A 237 -3.95 7.79 23.89
CA VAL A 237 -3.53 8.92 23.05
C VAL A 237 -4.00 8.66 21.64
N THR A 238 -4.68 9.63 21.02
CA THR A 238 -5.00 9.63 19.60
C THR A 238 -4.13 10.65 18.88
N ILE A 239 -3.49 10.23 17.81
CA ILE A 239 -2.76 11.09 16.88
C ILE A 239 -3.64 11.22 15.62
N ASP A 240 -4.06 12.44 15.31
CA ASP A 240 -4.92 12.74 14.16
C ASP A 240 -4.12 13.24 12.95
N ASP A 241 -2.97 13.90 13.18
CA ASP A 241 -2.15 14.53 12.16
C ASP A 241 -0.73 13.95 12.11
N LEU A 242 -0.13 13.92 10.92
CA LEU A 242 1.19 13.33 10.65
C LEU A 242 2.35 13.94 11.47
N ASP A 243 2.25 15.21 11.88
CA ASP A 243 3.29 15.95 12.61
C ASP A 243 2.80 16.42 14.00
N GLN A 244 1.74 15.81 14.51
CA GLN A 244 1.15 16.15 15.80
C GLN A 244 2.12 15.87 16.94
N VAL A 245 2.17 16.80 17.92
CA VAL A 245 2.90 16.62 19.17
C VAL A 245 1.91 16.49 20.32
N VAL A 246 1.92 15.34 20.99
CA VAL A 246 1.12 15.08 22.18
C VAL A 246 2.03 15.12 23.41
N ASP A 247 1.75 16.02 24.35
CA ASP A 247 2.49 16.13 25.61
C ASP A 247 1.62 15.61 26.76
N LEU A 248 2.02 14.50 27.37
CA LEU A 248 1.34 13.89 28.52
C LEU A 248 1.62 14.66 29.86
N GLY A 249 2.52 15.64 29.81
CA GLY A 249 2.90 16.39 30.97
C GLY A 249 3.69 15.57 32.02
N GLU A 250 3.53 15.91 33.29
CA GLU A 250 4.21 15.23 34.41
C GLU A 250 3.39 14.02 34.86
N ILE A 251 3.98 12.83 34.75
CA ILE A 251 3.42 11.56 35.22
C ILE A 251 4.08 11.21 36.52
N ILE A 252 3.28 11.00 37.57
CA ILE A 252 3.77 10.66 38.89
C ILE A 252 3.73 9.16 39.10
N ILE A 253 4.88 8.60 39.48
CA ILE A 253 4.99 7.21 39.95
C ILE A 253 5.38 7.23 41.43
N GLU A 254 4.96 6.20 42.13
CA GLU A 254 5.21 6.02 43.54
C GLU A 254 6.24 4.95 43.77
N LYS A 255 7.04 5.08 44.84
CA LYS A 255 8.05 4.13 45.25
C LYS A 255 8.01 3.93 46.77
N LEU A 256 7.98 2.65 47.20
CA LEU A 256 8.04 2.20 48.61
C LEU A 256 9.40 1.64 48.95
#